data_8cf9fb52bf732a5c3457d9f4ef5f9d42
#
_entry.id   8cf9fb52bf732a5c3457d9f4ef5f9d42
#
_cell.length_a   1.000
_cell.length_b   1.000
_cell.length_c   1.000
_cell.angle_alpha   90.00
_cell.angle_beta   90.00
_cell.angle_gamma   90.00
#
_symmetry.space_group_name_H-M   'P 1'
#
loop_
_entity.id
_entity.type
_entity.pdbx_description
1 polymer ?
#
loop_
_entity_poly.entity_id
_entity_poly.type
_entity_poly.pdbx_seq_one_letter_code
_entity_poly.pdbx_strand_id
1 'polypeptide(L)'
;MGYNVAIDGPAGAGKSTIAKLVAKEKGYIYVDTGAMYRGLAIHFLDKGIQPQETEKVIEACKDAEVTIAYEDAVQHVYLNGKDISSRLRNEEVGNMASVTSAIPEVRKKLLELQQNLAKTQNVIMDGRDIGTCVLPHADVKVYLTASVETRAKRRYQ
;
A
#
# COMPACT_ATOMS: atom_id res chain seq x y z
N MET A 1 18.69 -6.60 5.14
CA MET A 1 17.77 -7.14 4.11
C MET A 1 16.47 -7.58 4.75
N GLY A 2 15.35 -7.16 4.17
CA GLY A 2 14.05 -7.56 4.67
C GLY A 2 13.60 -8.93 4.15
N TYR A 3 12.87 -9.66 4.97
CA TYR A 3 12.20 -10.88 4.55
C TYR A 3 10.83 -10.50 3.97
N ASN A 4 10.56 -10.92 2.74
CA ASN A 4 9.39 -10.46 2.00
C ASN A 4 8.45 -11.60 1.64
N VAL A 5 7.16 -11.40 1.88
CA VAL A 5 6.11 -12.36 1.55
C VAL A 5 5.12 -11.69 0.59
N ALA A 6 4.90 -12.34 -0.56
CA ALA A 6 3.93 -11.89 -1.54
C ALA A 6 2.75 -12.87 -1.58
N ILE A 7 1.53 -12.35 -1.42
CA ILE A 7 0.31 -13.14 -1.51
C ILE A 7 -0.52 -12.62 -2.66
N ASP A 8 -0.63 -13.41 -3.72
CA ASP A 8 -1.40 -13.06 -4.90
C ASP A 8 -2.68 -13.90 -4.98
N GLY A 9 -3.60 -13.46 -5.79
CA GLY A 9 -4.85 -14.16 -6.00
C GLY A 9 -5.99 -13.24 -6.37
N PRO A 10 -7.13 -13.77 -6.79
CA PRO A 10 -8.27 -12.95 -7.17
C PRO A 10 -8.94 -12.31 -5.96
N ALA A 11 -9.76 -11.29 -6.23
CA ALA A 11 -10.59 -10.65 -5.20
C ALA A 11 -11.49 -11.69 -4.55
N GLY A 12 -11.68 -11.59 -3.24
CA GLY A 12 -12.53 -12.52 -2.48
C GLY A 12 -11.84 -13.82 -2.09
N ALA A 13 -10.55 -13.98 -2.36
CA ALA A 13 -9.80 -15.17 -1.95
C ALA A 13 -9.36 -15.13 -0.48
N GLY A 14 -9.52 -13.99 0.20
CA GLY A 14 -9.13 -13.83 1.61
C GLY A 14 -7.69 -13.37 1.80
N LYS A 15 -7.07 -12.82 0.76
CA LYS A 15 -5.66 -12.40 0.79
C LYS A 15 -5.35 -11.40 1.90
N SER A 16 -6.13 -10.33 2.00
CA SER A 16 -5.86 -9.27 2.97
C SER A 16 -6.03 -9.76 4.41
N THR A 17 -7.01 -10.62 4.65
CA THR A 17 -7.22 -11.21 5.99
C THR A 17 -6.01 -12.04 6.40
N ILE A 18 -5.53 -12.90 5.51
CA ILE A 18 -4.37 -13.76 5.79
C ILE A 18 -3.11 -12.90 5.94
N ALA A 19 -2.90 -11.93 5.05
CA ALA A 19 -1.74 -11.05 5.10
C ALA A 19 -1.67 -10.29 6.42
N LYS A 20 -2.79 -9.73 6.87
CA LYS A 20 -2.85 -8.99 8.14
C LYS A 20 -2.60 -9.89 9.34
N LEU A 21 -3.14 -11.12 9.32
CA LEU A 21 -2.91 -12.08 10.40
C LEU A 21 -1.44 -12.47 10.50
N VAL A 22 -0.80 -12.77 9.38
CA VAL A 22 0.62 -13.14 9.34
C VAL A 22 1.47 -11.95 9.78
N ALA A 23 1.16 -10.76 9.32
CA ALA A 23 1.89 -9.55 9.69
C ALA A 23 1.86 -9.33 11.20
N LYS A 24 0.68 -9.45 11.80
CA LYS A 24 0.50 -9.28 13.24
C LYS A 24 1.25 -10.35 14.02
N GLU A 25 1.14 -11.62 13.61
CA GLU A 25 1.73 -12.74 14.30
C GLU A 25 3.26 -12.73 14.23
N LYS A 26 3.81 -12.36 13.09
CA LYS A 26 5.25 -12.36 12.86
C LYS A 26 5.93 -11.01 13.13
N GLY A 27 5.17 -9.97 13.39
CA GLY A 27 5.72 -8.62 13.54
C GLY A 27 6.19 -8.02 12.22
N TYR A 28 5.64 -8.48 11.10
CA TYR A 28 5.95 -7.93 9.79
C TYR A 28 5.08 -6.72 9.49
N ILE A 29 5.53 -5.86 8.59
CA ILE A 29 4.73 -4.75 8.10
C ILE A 29 3.78 -5.26 7.02
N TYR A 30 2.48 -5.04 7.21
CA TYR A 30 1.50 -5.22 6.16
C TYR A 30 1.51 -3.96 5.29
N VAL A 31 1.92 -4.09 4.04
CA VAL A 31 2.00 -2.94 3.13
C VAL A 31 0.62 -2.70 2.52
N ASP A 32 -0.08 -1.72 3.08
CA ASP A 32 -1.42 -1.31 2.61
C ASP A 32 -1.26 -0.30 1.48
N THR A 33 -1.48 -0.77 0.25
CA THR A 33 -1.34 0.06 -0.95
C THR A 33 -2.25 1.28 -0.91
N GLY A 34 -3.51 1.09 -0.47
CA GLY A 34 -4.47 2.20 -0.35
C GLY A 34 -4.00 3.26 0.62
N ALA A 35 -3.45 2.86 1.75
CA ALA A 35 -2.91 3.80 2.73
C ALA A 35 -1.72 4.57 2.17
N MET A 36 -0.88 3.92 1.37
CA MET A 36 0.27 4.59 0.74
C MET A 36 -0.17 5.63 -0.29
N TYR A 37 -1.18 5.31 -1.11
CA TYR A 37 -1.74 6.30 -2.04
C TYR A 37 -2.31 7.50 -1.29
N ARG A 38 -2.99 7.27 -0.17
CA ARG A 38 -3.50 8.36 0.66
C ARG A 38 -2.38 9.18 1.30
N GLY A 39 -1.28 8.53 1.67
CA GLY A 39 -0.08 9.23 2.13
C GLY A 39 0.45 10.21 1.09
N LEU A 40 0.55 9.76 -0.17
CA LEU A 40 0.93 10.65 -1.26
C LEU A 40 -0.08 11.77 -1.46
N ALA A 41 -1.38 11.45 -1.36
CA ALA A 41 -2.45 12.46 -1.49
C ALA A 41 -2.32 13.56 -0.44
N ILE A 42 -1.99 13.20 0.80
CA ILE A 42 -1.76 14.19 1.85
C ILE A 42 -0.62 15.13 1.46
N HIS A 43 0.44 14.59 0.89
CA HIS A 43 1.58 15.39 0.44
C HIS A 43 1.13 16.42 -0.61
N PHE A 44 0.31 16.00 -1.58
CA PHE A 44 -0.22 16.91 -2.60
C PHE A 44 -1.13 17.97 -2.00
N LEU A 45 -2.02 17.59 -1.09
CA LEU A 45 -2.92 18.52 -0.42
C LEU A 45 -2.16 19.54 0.42
N ASP A 46 -1.13 19.11 1.13
CA ASP A 46 -0.32 20.00 1.96
C ASP A 46 0.44 21.03 1.12
N LYS A 47 0.69 20.73 -0.16
CA LYS A 47 1.30 21.66 -1.10
C LYS A 47 0.26 22.54 -1.83
N GLY A 48 -1.02 22.39 -1.50
CA GLY A 48 -2.08 23.17 -2.12
C GLY A 48 -2.39 22.78 -3.55
N ILE A 49 -2.11 21.53 -3.94
CA ILE A 49 -2.30 21.04 -5.30
C ILE A 49 -3.73 20.52 -5.47
N GLN A 50 -4.36 20.83 -6.59
CA GLN A 50 -5.67 20.28 -6.94
C GLN A 50 -5.51 18.93 -7.65
N PRO A 51 -6.47 18.00 -7.54
CA PRO A 51 -6.34 16.66 -8.17
C PRO A 51 -6.11 16.69 -9.68
N GLN A 52 -6.67 17.67 -10.37
CA GLN A 52 -6.54 17.79 -11.82
C GLN A 52 -5.24 18.47 -12.28
N GLU A 53 -4.45 18.98 -11.37
CA GLU A 53 -3.17 19.62 -11.70
C GLU A 53 -2.07 18.56 -11.85
N THR A 54 -2.19 17.74 -12.88
CA THR A 54 -1.36 16.56 -13.10
C THR A 54 0.14 16.85 -13.05
N GLU A 55 0.59 17.95 -13.71
CA GLU A 55 2.00 18.29 -13.75
C GLU A 55 2.55 18.63 -12.35
N LYS A 56 1.77 19.32 -11.54
CA LYS A 56 2.15 19.66 -10.16
C LYS A 56 2.21 18.40 -9.29
N VAL A 57 1.27 17.47 -9.51
CA VAL A 57 1.26 16.19 -8.80
C VAL A 57 2.53 15.40 -9.12
N ILE A 58 2.90 15.32 -10.40
CA ILE A 58 4.09 14.59 -10.83
C ILE A 58 5.36 15.20 -10.21
N GLU A 59 5.46 16.52 -10.25
CA GLU A 59 6.61 17.21 -9.65
C GLU A 59 6.69 16.97 -8.13
N ALA A 60 5.55 17.03 -7.45
CA ALA A 60 5.49 16.82 -6.01
C ALA A 60 5.85 15.39 -5.58
N CYS A 61 5.64 14.41 -6.46
CA CYS A 61 6.00 13.02 -6.17
C CYS A 61 7.50 12.86 -5.89
N LYS A 62 8.33 13.69 -6.48
CA LYS A 62 9.78 13.52 -6.43
C LYS A 62 10.35 13.60 -5.01
N ASP A 63 9.75 14.42 -4.15
CA ASP A 63 10.21 14.62 -2.79
C ASP A 63 9.32 13.98 -1.73
N ALA A 64 8.40 13.11 -2.14
CA ALA A 64 7.53 12.40 -1.23
C ALA A 64 8.18 11.09 -0.78
N GLU A 65 8.19 10.85 0.52
CA GLU A 65 8.63 9.57 1.09
C GLU A 65 7.56 9.08 2.07
N VAL A 66 6.90 7.99 1.71
CA VAL A 66 5.88 7.35 2.54
C VAL A 66 6.44 6.06 3.09
N THR A 67 6.42 5.92 4.41
CA THR A 67 6.91 4.72 5.09
C THR A 67 5.86 4.20 6.08
N ILE A 68 6.03 2.97 6.50
CA ILE A 68 5.15 2.31 7.47
C ILE A 68 6.03 1.72 8.57
N ALA A 69 5.61 1.89 9.83
CA ALA A 69 6.31 1.30 10.96
C ALA A 69 5.31 0.89 12.06
N TYR A 70 5.71 -0.05 12.90
CA TYR A 70 4.92 -0.40 14.08
C TYR A 70 5.33 0.46 15.26
N GLU A 71 4.33 0.97 15.97
CA GLU A 71 4.50 1.62 17.27
C GLU A 71 3.41 1.10 18.20
N ASP A 72 3.80 0.58 19.34
CA ASP A 72 2.86 0.00 20.32
C ASP A 72 1.93 -1.06 19.71
N ALA A 73 2.50 -1.94 18.86
CA ALA A 73 1.79 -3.00 18.15
C ALA A 73 0.74 -2.50 17.13
N VAL A 74 0.77 -1.22 16.78
CA VAL A 74 -0.12 -0.61 15.78
C VAL A 74 0.72 -0.08 14.62
N GLN A 75 0.26 -0.31 13.40
CA GLN A 75 0.93 0.24 12.22
C GLN A 75 0.62 1.72 12.05
N HIS A 76 1.66 2.49 11.84
CA HIS A 76 1.57 3.92 11.56
C HIS A 76 2.14 4.21 10.19
N VAL A 77 1.56 5.20 9.50
CA VAL A 77 2.03 5.67 8.19
C VAL A 77 2.70 7.02 8.38
N TYR A 78 3.88 7.15 7.81
CA TYR A 78 4.68 8.38 7.91
C TYR A 78 4.87 8.99 6.53
N LEU A 79 4.76 10.31 6.45
CA LEU A 79 5.07 11.08 5.25
C LEU A 79 6.24 12.00 5.58
N ASN A 80 7.37 11.77 4.94
CA ASN A 80 8.60 12.53 5.16
C ASN A 80 8.97 12.60 6.66
N GLY A 81 8.81 11.46 7.35
CA GLY A 81 9.12 11.33 8.78
C GLY A 81 8.04 11.79 9.74
N LYS A 82 6.92 12.29 9.25
CA LYS A 82 5.81 12.76 10.09
C LYS A 82 4.66 11.77 10.08
N ASP A 83 4.16 11.40 11.25
CA ASP A 83 3.02 10.49 11.36
C ASP A 83 1.74 11.14 10.83
N ILE A 84 1.16 10.52 9.81
CA ILE A 84 -0.07 11.01 9.17
C ILE A 84 -1.24 10.04 9.34
N SER A 85 -1.10 9.03 10.19
CA SER A 85 -2.07 7.95 10.34
C SER A 85 -3.48 8.47 10.63
N SER A 86 -3.62 9.51 11.45
CA SER A 86 -4.93 10.07 11.80
C SER A 86 -5.62 10.79 10.64
N ARG A 87 -4.88 11.17 9.62
CA ARG A 87 -5.42 11.92 8.46
C ARG A 87 -5.86 11.01 7.32
N LEU A 88 -5.47 9.75 7.34
CA LEU A 88 -5.69 8.83 6.20
C LEU A 88 -7.17 8.61 5.87
N ARG A 89 -8.06 8.71 6.85
CA ARG A 89 -9.51 8.48 6.66
C ARG A 89 -10.30 9.72 6.26
N ASN A 90 -9.63 10.86 6.14
CA ASN A 90 -10.29 12.10 5.72
C ASN A 90 -10.81 11.93 4.30
N GLU A 91 -12.06 12.39 4.05
CA GLU A 91 -12.71 12.27 2.75
C GLU A 91 -11.94 12.99 1.65
N GLU A 92 -11.43 14.16 1.93
CA GLU A 92 -10.62 14.94 0.99
C GLU A 92 -9.36 14.16 0.57
N VAL A 93 -8.73 13.48 1.50
CA VAL A 93 -7.57 12.63 1.24
C VAL A 93 -7.96 11.46 0.34
N GLY A 94 -9.08 10.80 0.63
CA GLY A 94 -9.58 9.69 -0.18
C GLY A 94 -9.89 10.11 -1.61
N ASN A 95 -10.52 11.26 -1.79
CA ASN A 95 -10.84 11.79 -3.12
C ASN A 95 -9.58 12.13 -3.92
N MET A 96 -8.62 12.77 -3.28
CA MET A 96 -7.33 13.11 -3.91
C MET A 96 -6.58 11.84 -4.32
N ALA A 97 -6.54 10.84 -3.45
CA ALA A 97 -5.91 9.55 -3.74
C ALA A 97 -6.57 8.85 -4.92
N SER A 98 -7.91 8.85 -4.97
CA SER A 98 -8.66 8.21 -6.04
C SER A 98 -8.31 8.79 -7.41
N VAL A 99 -8.21 10.12 -7.51
CA VAL A 99 -7.88 10.79 -8.77
C VAL A 99 -6.40 10.60 -9.14
N THR A 100 -5.50 10.84 -8.18
CA THR A 100 -4.05 10.82 -8.45
C THR A 100 -3.50 9.40 -8.65
N SER A 101 -4.16 8.38 -8.11
CA SER A 101 -3.72 6.99 -8.29
C SER A 101 -3.78 6.52 -9.76
N ALA A 102 -4.53 7.22 -10.61
CA ALA A 102 -4.60 6.92 -12.04
C ALA A 102 -3.40 7.47 -12.81
N ILE A 103 -2.63 8.37 -12.22
CA ILE A 103 -1.47 8.99 -12.88
C ILE A 103 -0.30 8.00 -12.89
N PRO A 104 0.26 7.66 -14.08
CA PRO A 104 1.34 6.66 -14.16
C PRO A 104 2.56 6.97 -13.29
N GLU A 105 2.96 8.23 -13.19
CA GLU A 105 4.10 8.65 -12.39
C GLU A 105 3.86 8.45 -10.88
N VAL A 106 2.62 8.63 -10.44
CA VAL A 106 2.23 8.37 -9.04
C VAL A 106 2.32 6.87 -8.74
N ARG A 107 1.83 6.05 -9.66
CA ARG A 107 1.91 4.58 -9.53
C ARG A 107 3.35 4.10 -9.51
N LYS A 108 4.19 4.68 -10.36
CA LYS A 108 5.61 4.36 -10.40
C LYS A 108 6.30 4.75 -9.09
N LYS A 109 5.97 5.92 -8.55
CA LYS A 109 6.50 6.37 -7.27
C LYS A 109 6.10 5.42 -6.15
N LEU A 110 4.84 4.99 -6.13
CA LEU A 110 4.36 4.03 -5.13
C LEU A 110 5.13 2.72 -5.20
N LEU A 111 5.36 2.20 -6.41
CA LEU A 111 6.12 0.97 -6.60
C LEU A 111 7.53 1.10 -6.02
N GLU A 112 8.19 2.22 -6.27
CA GLU A 112 9.52 2.50 -5.72
C GLU A 112 9.50 2.52 -4.19
N LEU A 113 8.49 3.18 -3.59
CA LEU A 113 8.35 3.25 -2.14
C LEU A 113 8.11 1.86 -1.53
N GLN A 114 7.29 1.05 -2.18
CA GLN A 114 7.03 -0.31 -1.72
C GLN A 114 8.28 -1.18 -1.78
N GLN A 115 9.04 -1.08 -2.85
CA GLN A 115 10.29 -1.82 -2.99
C GLN A 115 11.34 -1.37 -1.97
N ASN A 116 11.39 -0.09 -1.66
CA ASN A 116 12.28 0.43 -0.63
C ASN A 116 11.94 -0.12 0.76
N LEU A 117 10.66 -0.20 1.10
CA LEU A 117 10.23 -0.83 2.35
C LEU A 117 10.66 -2.29 2.41
N ALA A 118 10.49 -3.01 1.30
CA ALA A 118 10.84 -4.43 1.22
C ALA A 118 12.32 -4.68 1.38
N LYS A 119 13.18 -3.76 0.97
CA LYS A 119 14.63 -3.90 1.12
C LYS A 119 15.10 -3.77 2.55
N THR A 120 14.44 -2.97 3.35
CA THR A 120 14.90 -2.59 4.68
C THR A 120 14.11 -3.25 5.81
N GLN A 121 12.92 -3.76 5.54
CA GLN A 121 12.03 -4.29 6.57
C GLN A 121 11.40 -5.60 6.14
N ASN A 122 10.93 -6.37 7.12
CA ASN A 122 10.14 -7.58 6.86
C ASN A 122 8.73 -7.15 6.49
N VAL A 123 8.31 -7.43 5.26
CA VAL A 123 7.01 -6.99 4.76
C VAL A 123 6.20 -8.13 4.21
N ILE A 124 4.87 -7.98 4.26
CA ILE A 124 3.93 -8.84 3.57
C ILE A 124 3.00 -7.95 2.75
N MET A 125 2.81 -8.31 1.49
CA MET A 125 1.94 -7.60 0.56
C MET A 125 0.96 -8.55 -0.08
N ASP A 126 -0.25 -8.08 -0.32
CA ASP A 126 -1.25 -8.83 -1.06
C ASP A 126 -1.70 -8.06 -2.30
N GLY A 127 -2.09 -8.79 -3.34
CA GLY A 127 -2.52 -8.19 -4.60
C GLY A 127 -2.76 -9.23 -5.67
N ARG A 128 -2.56 -8.85 -6.92
CA ARG A 128 -2.71 -9.76 -8.06
C ARG A 128 -1.38 -10.11 -8.74
N ASP A 129 -0.41 -9.19 -8.68
CA ASP A 129 0.87 -9.34 -9.37
C ASP A 129 2.05 -9.04 -8.46
N ILE A 130 1.90 -9.23 -7.14
CA ILE A 130 2.95 -8.85 -6.18
C ILE A 130 4.20 -9.69 -6.39
N GLY A 131 4.04 -11.01 -6.51
CA GLY A 131 5.17 -11.92 -6.67
C GLY A 131 5.86 -11.85 -8.03
N THR A 132 5.28 -11.18 -9.03
CA THR A 132 5.86 -11.06 -10.36
C THR A 132 6.31 -9.64 -10.70
N CYS A 133 5.56 -8.62 -10.28
CA CYS A 133 5.81 -7.24 -10.66
C CYS A 133 6.39 -6.38 -9.55
N VAL A 134 5.84 -6.48 -8.33
CA VAL A 134 6.24 -5.61 -7.23
C VAL A 134 7.42 -6.19 -6.46
N LEU A 135 7.33 -7.45 -6.08
CA LEU A 135 8.36 -8.17 -5.32
C LEU A 135 8.78 -9.44 -6.05
N PRO A 136 9.42 -9.32 -7.23
CA PRO A 136 9.80 -10.50 -8.01
C PRO A 136 10.80 -11.41 -7.31
N HIS A 137 11.50 -10.88 -6.32
CA HIS A 137 12.49 -11.64 -5.52
C HIS A 137 12.00 -11.91 -4.10
N ALA A 138 10.69 -11.90 -3.87
CA ALA A 138 10.12 -12.19 -2.54
C ALA A 138 10.59 -13.57 -2.04
N ASP A 139 10.87 -13.64 -0.74
CA ASP A 139 11.32 -14.89 -0.11
C ASP A 139 10.25 -15.97 -0.14
N VAL A 140 8.98 -15.57 0.00
CA VAL A 140 7.84 -16.46 -0.11
C VAL A 140 6.82 -15.85 -1.07
N LYS A 141 6.36 -16.66 -2.03
CA LYS A 141 5.30 -16.28 -2.95
C LYS A 141 4.16 -17.27 -2.81
N VAL A 142 2.99 -16.78 -2.42
CA VAL A 142 1.80 -17.58 -2.22
C VAL A 142 0.71 -17.14 -3.19
N TYR A 143 0.06 -18.10 -3.82
CA TYR A 143 -1.11 -17.80 -4.66
C TYR A 143 -2.33 -18.43 -4.00
N LEU A 144 -3.25 -17.58 -3.54
CA LEU A 144 -4.49 -18.01 -2.91
C LEU A 144 -5.60 -18.14 -3.94
N THR A 145 -6.32 -19.26 -3.86
CA THR A 145 -7.50 -19.48 -4.70
C THR A 145 -8.70 -19.77 -3.82
N ALA A 146 -9.89 -19.49 -4.36
CA ALA A 146 -11.15 -19.84 -3.70
C ALA A 146 -12.16 -20.13 -4.79
N SER A 147 -13.16 -20.98 -4.48
CA SER A 147 -14.23 -21.25 -5.42
C SER A 147 -15.02 -19.98 -5.70
N VAL A 148 -15.73 -19.96 -6.84
CA VAL A 148 -16.58 -18.82 -7.20
C VAL A 148 -17.62 -18.55 -6.12
N GLU A 149 -18.23 -19.61 -5.58
CA GLU A 149 -19.21 -19.49 -4.48
C GLU A 149 -18.60 -18.87 -3.23
N THR A 150 -17.43 -19.33 -2.81
CA THR A 150 -16.75 -18.79 -1.63
C THR A 150 -16.41 -17.31 -1.84
N ARG A 151 -15.94 -16.92 -3.00
CA ARG A 151 -15.62 -15.54 -3.30
C ARG A 151 -16.86 -14.65 -3.29
N ALA A 152 -17.97 -15.14 -3.83
CA ALA A 152 -19.24 -14.43 -3.82
C ALA A 152 -19.74 -14.20 -2.39
N LYS A 153 -19.69 -15.23 -1.54
CA LYS A 153 -20.07 -15.10 -0.13
C LYS A 153 -19.23 -14.07 0.61
N ARG A 154 -17.92 -14.09 0.41
CA ARG A 154 -17.02 -13.14 1.07
C ARG A 154 -17.29 -11.71 0.64
N ARG A 155 -17.75 -11.51 -0.59
CA ARG A 155 -18.07 -10.18 -1.09
C ARG A 155 -19.31 -9.59 -0.43
N TYR A 156 -20.24 -10.43 -0.01
CA TYR A 156 -21.50 -10.01 0.63
C TYR A 156 -21.45 -10.01 2.17
N GLN A 157 -20.35 -10.42 2.73
CA GLN A 157 -20.08 -10.33 4.17
C GLN A 157 -19.26 -9.08 4.45
#